data_51d57729a591257635219d558e7118bc
#
_entry.id   51d57729a591257635219d558e7118bc
#
_cell.length_a   1.000
_cell.length_b   1.000
_cell.length_c   1.000
_cell.angle_alpha   90.00
_cell.angle_beta   90.00
_cell.angle_gamma   90.00
#
_symmetry.space_group_name_H-M   'P 1'
#
loop_
_entity.id
_entity.type
_entity.pdbx_description
1 polymer ?
#
loop_
_entity_poly.entity_id
_entity_poly.type
_entity_poly.pdbx_seq_one_letter_code
_entity_poly.pdbx_strand_id
1 'polypeptide(L)'
;MSLFRRLVSQSAVIFGGRLFGAGLTFLVQAGIARFWGPSLLGEYLILVASTNLIAMVMPLGFQMVGAYFTSEYRAKGDGRSQRSFLKRAYGHIVVTALLLGFAAWPFLGLIGEPGEVLAHHWIPTIFLTFSAATMYVSCAVLVGLKRPLAGYYAESVFRPVAAIAAFIFCIGVTNPGEGFAQMVWIFSSLCLLIAAVQFGVVISDSVKLPVSAEPGPSQVRRWWRFAAPWVLIGIATDFFFDIDLLLLSGHLSREELAIFGVCTRLFSLVSFGVAAVYAVTVPDMFEAEAKSDREGFNRKVGDANLVAAGLSVILFIIVAIGGPFALMLFGPGFTDGALPLAILCLALVVRSVFGPASMVLSIHDRPYASLPSIALGMVTLVVANLVMVPAWGIIGAALAALLSITIWSLALWRTAYAAARIDVSIFPRLKAWQAASTNV
;
A
#
# COMPACT_ATOMS: atom_id res chain seq x y z
N MET A 1 7.46 31.91 -7.79
CA MET A 1 7.42 30.91 -6.69
C MET A 1 8.67 30.05 -6.79
N SER A 2 9.48 29.94 -5.73
CA SER A 2 10.68 29.10 -5.76
C SER A 2 10.26 27.63 -5.98
N LEU A 3 11.11 26.85 -6.68
CA LEU A 3 10.90 25.40 -6.93
C LEU A 3 10.54 24.67 -5.64
N PHE A 4 11.19 25.00 -4.53
CA PHE A 4 10.95 24.46 -3.20
C PHE A 4 9.49 24.67 -2.73
N ARG A 5 8.95 25.89 -2.85
CA ARG A 5 7.58 26.21 -2.45
C ARG A 5 6.54 25.45 -3.28
N ARG A 6 6.83 25.21 -4.55
CA ARG A 6 5.98 24.42 -5.47
C ARG A 6 6.00 22.93 -5.10
N LEU A 7 7.17 22.37 -4.78
CA LEU A 7 7.30 20.97 -4.37
C LEU A 7 6.61 20.70 -3.04
N VAL A 8 6.81 21.55 -2.04
CA VAL A 8 6.16 21.45 -0.72
C VAL A 8 4.63 21.54 -0.87
N SER A 9 4.12 22.47 -1.68
CA SER A 9 2.68 22.61 -1.88
C SER A 9 2.07 21.38 -2.60
N GLN A 10 2.74 20.84 -3.62
CA GLN A 10 2.26 19.65 -4.32
C GLN A 10 2.26 18.40 -3.43
N SER A 11 3.30 18.21 -2.63
CA SER A 11 3.37 17.10 -1.67
C SER A 11 2.28 17.19 -0.61
N ALA A 12 2.03 18.39 -0.06
CA ALA A 12 0.97 18.63 0.91
C ALA A 12 -0.43 18.35 0.32
N VAL A 13 -0.65 18.74 -0.94
CA VAL A 13 -1.93 18.50 -1.64
C VAL A 13 -2.13 17.00 -1.92
N ILE A 14 -1.07 16.27 -2.33
CA ILE A 14 -1.15 14.81 -2.52
C ILE A 14 -1.42 14.12 -1.19
N PHE A 15 -0.72 14.51 -0.11
CA PHE A 15 -0.92 13.94 1.21
C PHE A 15 -2.33 14.20 1.75
N GLY A 16 -2.83 15.43 1.62
CA GLY A 16 -4.20 15.78 1.98
C GLY A 16 -5.25 14.99 1.20
N GLY A 17 -5.02 14.81 -0.11
CA GLY A 17 -5.87 13.97 -0.96
C GLY A 17 -5.90 12.50 -0.51
N ARG A 18 -4.75 11.93 -0.14
CA ARG A 18 -4.67 10.57 0.39
C ARG A 18 -5.41 10.43 1.72
N LEU A 19 -5.24 11.39 2.63
CA LEU A 19 -5.92 11.37 3.93
C LEU A 19 -7.44 11.51 3.76
N PHE A 20 -7.88 12.40 2.88
CA PHE A 20 -9.30 12.57 2.52
C PHE A 20 -9.88 11.28 1.95
N GLY A 21 -9.22 10.65 0.99
CA GLY A 21 -9.68 9.39 0.39
C GLY A 21 -9.69 8.23 1.39
N ALA A 22 -8.70 8.16 2.28
CA ALA A 22 -8.69 7.17 3.36
C ALA A 22 -9.89 7.37 4.32
N GLY A 23 -10.23 8.63 4.65
CA GLY A 23 -11.43 8.97 5.41
C GLY A 23 -12.72 8.56 4.70
N LEU A 24 -12.83 8.80 3.39
CA LEU A 24 -14.00 8.35 2.60
C LEU A 24 -14.11 6.83 2.57
N THR A 25 -12.99 6.12 2.39
CA THR A 25 -12.97 4.66 2.41
C THR A 25 -13.44 4.12 3.77
N PHE A 26 -13.00 4.74 4.86
CA PHE A 26 -13.45 4.41 6.21
C PHE A 26 -14.97 4.63 6.38
N LEU A 27 -15.50 5.74 5.87
CA LEU A 27 -16.94 6.03 5.93
C LEU A 27 -17.76 5.02 5.12
N VAL A 28 -17.29 4.60 3.94
CA VAL A 28 -17.96 3.54 3.16
C VAL A 28 -18.01 2.25 3.95
N GLN A 29 -16.90 1.84 4.54
CA GLN A 29 -16.83 0.60 5.33
C GLN A 29 -17.74 0.68 6.58
N ALA A 30 -17.73 1.81 7.28
CA ALA A 30 -18.65 2.04 8.40
C ALA A 30 -20.13 2.01 7.96
N GLY A 31 -20.40 2.58 6.79
CA GLY A 31 -21.74 2.53 6.18
C GLY A 31 -22.16 1.10 5.86
N ILE A 32 -21.33 0.33 5.17
CA ILE A 32 -21.62 -1.09 4.86
C ILE A 32 -21.89 -1.87 6.16
N ALA A 33 -21.03 -1.74 7.16
CA ALA A 33 -21.19 -2.43 8.45
C ALA A 33 -22.51 -2.07 9.15
N ARG A 34 -22.87 -0.79 9.16
CA ARG A 34 -24.05 -0.28 9.85
C ARG A 34 -25.38 -0.59 9.17
N PHE A 35 -25.42 -0.46 7.84
CA PHE A 35 -26.66 -0.56 7.09
C PHE A 35 -26.90 -1.96 6.53
N TRP A 36 -25.83 -2.69 6.18
CA TRP A 36 -25.93 -4.01 5.56
C TRP A 36 -25.34 -5.13 6.42
N GLY A 37 -24.62 -4.80 7.49
CA GLY A 37 -24.09 -5.74 8.46
C GLY A 37 -22.62 -6.11 8.25
N PRO A 38 -21.99 -6.69 9.30
CA PRO A 38 -20.55 -7.01 9.29
C PRO A 38 -20.18 -8.08 8.28
N SER A 39 -21.07 -9.05 7.99
CA SER A 39 -20.80 -10.11 7.01
C SER A 39 -20.58 -9.56 5.60
N LEU A 40 -21.41 -8.60 5.14
CA LEU A 40 -21.23 -7.93 3.84
C LEU A 40 -20.01 -7.00 3.84
N LEU A 41 -19.63 -6.43 4.97
CA LEU A 41 -18.35 -5.74 5.08
C LEU A 41 -17.18 -6.72 4.92
N GLY A 42 -17.23 -7.90 5.53
CA GLY A 42 -16.21 -8.95 5.35
C GLY A 42 -16.06 -9.34 3.88
N GLU A 43 -17.19 -9.57 3.19
CA GLU A 43 -17.22 -9.85 1.76
C GLU A 43 -16.62 -8.71 0.92
N TYR A 44 -16.95 -7.46 1.23
CA TYR A 44 -16.34 -6.27 0.60
C TYR A 44 -14.82 -6.22 0.78
N LEU A 45 -14.33 -6.51 1.98
CA LEU A 45 -12.90 -6.49 2.28
C LEU A 45 -12.14 -7.60 1.54
N ILE A 46 -12.71 -8.81 1.48
CA ILE A 46 -12.15 -9.92 0.68
C ILE A 46 -12.10 -9.54 -0.79
N LEU A 47 -13.19 -8.99 -1.35
CA LEU A 47 -13.26 -8.55 -2.74
C LEU A 47 -12.18 -7.51 -3.04
N VAL A 48 -12.06 -6.47 -2.21
CA VAL A 48 -11.08 -5.39 -2.41
C VAL A 48 -9.65 -5.89 -2.25
N ALA A 49 -9.35 -6.70 -1.22
CA ALA A 49 -8.02 -7.26 -1.01
C ALA A 49 -7.59 -8.15 -2.18
N SER A 50 -8.47 -9.08 -2.61
CA SER A 50 -8.21 -9.95 -3.75
C SER A 50 -7.99 -9.17 -5.04
N THR A 51 -8.86 -8.20 -5.34
CA THR A 51 -8.74 -7.39 -6.56
C THR A 51 -7.49 -6.53 -6.57
N ASN A 52 -7.08 -5.98 -5.44
CA ASN A 52 -5.84 -5.20 -5.30
C ASN A 52 -4.59 -6.07 -5.55
N LEU A 53 -4.54 -7.27 -4.95
CA LEU A 53 -3.41 -8.20 -5.16
C LEU A 53 -3.31 -8.68 -6.60
N ILE A 54 -4.43 -9.07 -7.21
CA ILE A 54 -4.45 -9.47 -8.62
C ILE A 54 -3.99 -8.29 -9.49
N ALA A 55 -4.53 -7.09 -9.27
CA ALA A 55 -4.17 -5.89 -10.01
C ALA A 55 -2.69 -5.51 -9.89
N MET A 56 -2.07 -5.80 -8.74
CA MET A 56 -0.64 -5.57 -8.51
C MET A 56 0.25 -6.47 -9.37
N VAL A 57 -0.20 -7.72 -9.61
CA VAL A 57 0.54 -8.70 -10.43
C VAL A 57 0.34 -8.47 -11.92
N MET A 58 -0.85 -8.03 -12.35
CA MET A 58 -1.25 -7.92 -13.77
C MET A 58 -0.26 -7.17 -14.67
N PRO A 59 0.33 -6.02 -14.27
CA PRO A 59 1.30 -5.31 -15.08
C PRO A 59 2.71 -5.91 -15.03
N LEU A 60 2.92 -7.02 -14.31
CA LEU A 60 4.20 -7.73 -14.16
C LEU A 60 5.36 -6.81 -13.72
N GLY A 61 5.08 -5.85 -12.82
CA GLY A 61 6.05 -4.94 -12.23
C GLY A 61 6.33 -3.66 -13.03
N PHE A 62 5.69 -3.48 -14.18
CA PHE A 62 5.89 -2.27 -14.99
C PHE A 62 5.40 -1.01 -14.27
N GLN A 63 4.42 -1.12 -13.36
CA GLN A 63 3.98 -0.03 -12.49
C GLN A 63 5.09 0.45 -11.53
N MET A 64 5.97 -0.44 -11.07
CA MET A 64 7.05 -0.10 -10.14
C MET A 64 8.17 0.71 -10.81
N VAL A 65 8.42 0.44 -12.07
CA VAL A 65 9.51 1.06 -12.84
C VAL A 65 9.04 2.15 -13.80
N GLY A 66 7.73 2.34 -13.90
CA GLY A 66 7.11 3.27 -14.84
C GLY A 66 7.58 4.71 -14.67
N ALA A 67 7.68 5.20 -13.44
CA ALA A 67 8.15 6.56 -13.16
C ALA A 67 9.62 6.77 -13.57
N TYR A 68 10.48 5.78 -13.31
CA TYR A 68 11.89 5.82 -13.66
C TYR A 68 12.08 5.89 -15.18
N PHE A 69 11.57 4.91 -15.92
CA PHE A 69 11.75 4.85 -17.39
C PHE A 69 11.08 6.02 -18.11
N THR A 70 9.88 6.40 -17.69
CA THR A 70 9.20 7.56 -18.28
C THR A 70 9.97 8.86 -18.05
N SER A 71 10.57 9.06 -16.88
CA SER A 71 11.42 10.22 -16.59
C SER A 71 12.66 10.23 -17.47
N GLU A 72 13.30 9.06 -17.68
CA GLU A 72 14.46 8.91 -18.54
C GLU A 72 14.11 9.23 -20.00
N TYR A 73 13.02 8.64 -20.53
CA TYR A 73 12.60 8.88 -21.92
C TYR A 73 12.20 10.33 -22.17
N ARG A 74 11.53 10.93 -21.20
CA ARG A 74 11.20 12.36 -21.28
C ARG A 74 12.46 13.23 -21.28
N ALA A 75 13.45 12.94 -20.45
CA ALA A 75 14.70 13.70 -20.40
C ALA A 75 15.51 13.58 -21.70
N LYS A 76 15.46 12.41 -22.35
CA LYS A 76 16.13 12.12 -23.61
C LYS A 76 15.32 12.51 -24.85
N GLY A 77 14.06 12.90 -24.71
CA GLY A 77 13.17 13.14 -25.85
C GLY A 77 12.85 11.86 -26.65
N ASP A 78 12.90 10.68 -26.01
CA ASP A 78 12.68 9.38 -26.66
C ASP A 78 11.23 8.92 -26.54
N GLY A 79 10.36 9.54 -27.33
CA GLY A 79 8.94 9.18 -27.39
C GLY A 79 8.68 7.79 -27.97
N ARG A 80 9.63 7.22 -28.75
CA ARG A 80 9.49 5.87 -29.31
C ARG A 80 9.60 4.81 -28.21
N SER A 81 10.63 4.88 -27.36
CA SER A 81 10.81 3.99 -26.22
C SER A 81 9.68 4.15 -25.21
N GLN A 82 9.20 5.38 -24.97
CA GLN A 82 8.02 5.64 -24.15
C GLN A 82 6.77 4.89 -24.65
N ARG A 83 6.46 5.01 -25.95
CA ARG A 83 5.30 4.32 -26.55
C ARG A 83 5.46 2.80 -26.50
N SER A 84 6.68 2.29 -26.74
CA SER A 84 6.96 0.85 -26.63
C SER A 84 6.79 0.32 -25.21
N PHE A 85 7.23 1.09 -24.19
CA PHE A 85 7.03 0.78 -22.78
C PHE A 85 5.54 0.72 -22.43
N LEU A 86 4.76 1.76 -22.81
CA LEU A 86 3.32 1.80 -22.57
C LEU A 86 2.58 0.65 -23.24
N LYS A 87 2.88 0.35 -24.51
CA LYS A 87 2.27 -0.76 -25.23
C LYS A 87 2.47 -2.09 -24.50
N ARG A 88 3.64 -2.32 -23.91
CA ARG A 88 3.90 -3.54 -23.13
C ARG A 88 3.20 -3.52 -21.78
N ALA A 89 3.34 -2.43 -21.02
CA ALA A 89 2.74 -2.32 -19.70
C ALA A 89 1.22 -2.55 -19.73
N TYR A 90 0.53 -1.85 -20.62
CA TYR A 90 -0.92 -2.04 -20.78
C TYR A 90 -1.27 -3.33 -21.54
N GLY A 91 -0.40 -3.79 -22.45
CA GLY A 91 -0.55 -5.09 -23.10
C GLY A 91 -0.56 -6.25 -22.10
N HIS A 92 0.32 -6.22 -21.08
CA HIS A 92 0.31 -7.22 -20.01
C HIS A 92 -1.02 -7.17 -19.24
N ILE A 93 -1.53 -5.97 -18.92
CA ILE A 93 -2.81 -5.83 -18.22
C ILE A 93 -3.95 -6.44 -19.04
N VAL A 94 -4.01 -6.16 -20.34
CA VAL A 94 -5.05 -6.73 -21.22
C VAL A 94 -4.94 -8.25 -21.29
N VAL A 95 -3.73 -8.78 -21.52
CA VAL A 95 -3.53 -10.24 -21.62
C VAL A 95 -3.88 -10.94 -20.31
N THR A 96 -3.42 -10.40 -19.17
CA THR A 96 -3.72 -10.98 -17.85
C THR A 96 -5.19 -10.84 -17.47
N ALA A 97 -5.88 -9.75 -17.89
CA ALA A 97 -7.32 -9.60 -17.71
C ALA A 97 -8.11 -10.62 -18.53
N LEU A 98 -7.69 -10.89 -19.78
CA LEU A 98 -8.30 -11.93 -20.61
C LEU A 98 -8.05 -13.33 -20.00
N LEU A 99 -6.84 -13.61 -19.53
CA LEU A 99 -6.54 -14.87 -18.85
C LEU A 99 -7.40 -15.02 -17.57
N LEU A 100 -7.51 -13.98 -16.77
CA LEU A 100 -8.39 -13.96 -15.60
C LEU A 100 -9.84 -14.23 -16.03
N GLY A 101 -10.36 -13.51 -17.01
CA GLY A 101 -11.75 -13.60 -17.45
C GLY A 101 -12.15 -14.97 -18.03
N PHE A 102 -11.25 -15.63 -18.75
CA PHE A 102 -11.57 -16.87 -19.47
C PHE A 102 -11.01 -18.13 -18.81
N ALA A 103 -9.87 -18.04 -18.14
CA ALA A 103 -9.17 -19.22 -17.64
C ALA A 103 -9.21 -19.39 -16.11
N ALA A 104 -9.47 -18.33 -15.34
CA ALA A 104 -9.40 -18.42 -13.89
C ALA A 104 -10.65 -19.03 -13.24
N TRP A 105 -11.82 -18.93 -13.89
CA TRP A 105 -13.09 -19.40 -13.34
C TRP A 105 -13.06 -20.82 -12.73
N PRO A 106 -12.55 -21.86 -13.42
CA PRO A 106 -12.53 -23.21 -12.85
C PRO A 106 -11.60 -23.38 -11.65
N PHE A 107 -10.67 -22.44 -11.44
CA PHE A 107 -9.70 -22.49 -10.34
C PHE A 107 -10.14 -21.72 -9.10
N LEU A 108 -11.20 -20.91 -9.18
CA LEU A 108 -11.65 -20.08 -8.04
C LEU A 108 -12.05 -20.94 -6.84
N GLY A 109 -12.69 -22.08 -7.06
CA GLY A 109 -13.05 -23.01 -5.97
C GLY A 109 -11.85 -23.57 -5.19
N LEU A 110 -10.63 -23.51 -5.75
CA LEU A 110 -9.42 -23.99 -5.08
C LEU A 110 -8.86 -23.00 -4.03
N ILE A 111 -9.28 -21.74 -4.10
CA ILE A 111 -8.78 -20.68 -3.19
C ILE A 111 -9.77 -20.38 -2.04
N GLY A 112 -10.77 -21.25 -1.85
CA GLY A 112 -11.72 -21.15 -0.73
C GLY A 112 -12.57 -19.90 -0.76
N GLU A 113 -12.83 -19.31 0.40
CA GLU A 113 -13.69 -18.14 0.59
C GLU A 113 -13.39 -16.97 -0.39
N PRO A 114 -12.14 -16.54 -0.61
CA PRO A 114 -11.85 -15.50 -1.61
C PRO A 114 -12.32 -15.89 -3.02
N GLY A 115 -12.19 -17.15 -3.40
CA GLY A 115 -12.64 -17.62 -4.69
C GLY A 115 -14.16 -17.60 -4.85
N GLU A 116 -14.90 -17.92 -3.81
CA GLU A 116 -16.37 -17.83 -3.79
C GLU A 116 -16.85 -16.40 -3.95
N VAL A 117 -16.25 -15.47 -3.21
CA VAL A 117 -16.57 -14.02 -3.31
C VAL A 117 -16.26 -13.50 -4.71
N LEU A 118 -15.10 -13.84 -5.28
CA LEU A 118 -14.72 -13.42 -6.63
C LEU A 118 -15.66 -14.03 -7.69
N ALA A 119 -16.06 -15.29 -7.54
CA ALA A 119 -16.99 -15.94 -8.43
C ALA A 119 -18.39 -15.31 -8.37
N HIS A 120 -18.87 -14.98 -7.17
CA HIS A 120 -20.16 -14.33 -6.98
C HIS A 120 -20.21 -12.95 -7.67
N HIS A 121 -19.11 -12.19 -7.62
CA HIS A 121 -18.98 -10.87 -8.24
C HIS A 121 -18.04 -10.89 -9.46
N TRP A 122 -18.12 -11.92 -10.32
CA TRP A 122 -17.12 -12.19 -11.36
C TRP A 122 -16.82 -11.02 -12.30
N ILE A 123 -17.86 -10.47 -12.96
CA ILE A 123 -17.67 -9.36 -13.91
C ILE A 123 -17.18 -8.08 -13.19
N PRO A 124 -17.78 -7.64 -12.07
CA PRO A 124 -17.23 -6.57 -11.25
C PRO A 124 -15.77 -6.81 -10.81
N THR A 125 -15.38 -8.05 -10.50
CA THR A 125 -13.99 -8.42 -10.17
C THR A 125 -13.05 -8.11 -11.32
N ILE A 126 -13.41 -8.48 -12.55
CA ILE A 126 -12.61 -8.18 -13.75
C ILE A 126 -12.50 -6.67 -13.96
N PHE A 127 -13.59 -5.92 -13.79
CA PHE A 127 -13.58 -4.45 -13.91
C PHE A 127 -12.69 -3.80 -12.84
N LEU A 128 -12.80 -4.23 -11.59
CA LEU A 128 -12.00 -3.71 -10.48
C LEU A 128 -10.51 -4.00 -10.66
N THR A 129 -10.15 -5.24 -11.01
CA THR A 129 -8.75 -5.64 -11.21
C THR A 129 -8.13 -4.92 -12.39
N PHE A 130 -8.84 -4.87 -13.53
CA PHE A 130 -8.38 -4.16 -14.72
C PHE A 130 -8.21 -2.66 -14.49
N SER A 131 -9.19 -2.02 -13.83
CA SER A 131 -9.13 -0.60 -13.53
C SER A 131 -8.01 -0.26 -12.54
N ALA A 132 -7.85 -1.04 -11.47
CA ALA A 132 -6.78 -0.83 -10.49
C ALA A 132 -5.38 -1.03 -11.12
N ALA A 133 -5.17 -2.09 -11.89
CA ALA A 133 -3.91 -2.33 -12.61
C ALA A 133 -3.58 -1.18 -13.57
N THR A 134 -4.60 -0.68 -14.30
CA THR A 134 -4.48 0.47 -15.21
C THR A 134 -4.11 1.73 -14.43
N MET A 135 -4.77 1.99 -13.28
CA MET A 135 -4.46 3.14 -12.44
C MET A 135 -3.04 3.08 -11.87
N TYR A 136 -2.54 1.90 -11.45
CA TYR A 136 -1.16 1.75 -10.94
C TYR A 136 -0.11 2.11 -11.99
N VAL A 137 -0.25 1.58 -13.21
CA VAL A 137 0.68 1.92 -14.31
C VAL A 137 0.55 3.39 -14.70
N SER A 138 -0.68 3.90 -14.82
CA SER A 138 -0.95 5.29 -15.18
C SER A 138 -0.38 6.27 -14.15
N CYS A 139 -0.53 5.97 -12.85
CA CYS A 139 0.06 6.76 -11.77
C CYS A 139 1.58 6.87 -11.93
N ALA A 140 2.27 5.74 -12.07
CA ALA A 140 3.72 5.72 -12.23
C ALA A 140 4.18 6.51 -13.46
N VAL A 141 3.50 6.36 -14.59
CA VAL A 141 3.82 7.08 -15.83
C VAL A 141 3.58 8.59 -15.66
N LEU A 142 2.45 8.99 -15.09
CA LEU A 142 2.13 10.43 -14.88
C LEU A 142 3.11 11.09 -13.90
N VAL A 143 3.56 10.39 -12.88
CA VAL A 143 4.64 10.86 -11.99
C VAL A 143 5.91 11.10 -12.80
N GLY A 144 6.30 10.17 -13.67
CA GLY A 144 7.45 10.31 -14.59
C GLY A 144 7.28 11.47 -15.58
N LEU A 145 6.05 11.77 -16.00
CA LEU A 145 5.72 12.92 -16.85
C LEU A 145 5.62 14.26 -16.08
N LYS A 146 5.99 14.30 -14.80
CA LYS A 146 5.87 15.47 -13.89
C LYS A 146 4.41 15.94 -13.67
N ARG A 147 3.46 15.00 -13.68
CA ARG A 147 2.05 15.22 -13.34
C ARG A 147 1.61 14.37 -12.13
N PRO A 148 2.25 14.50 -10.96
CA PRO A 148 1.99 13.64 -9.82
C PRO A 148 0.54 13.75 -9.30
N LEU A 149 -0.09 14.92 -9.36
CA LEU A 149 -1.50 15.09 -8.95
C LEU A 149 -2.43 14.22 -9.79
N ALA A 150 -2.32 14.28 -11.12
CA ALA A 150 -3.12 13.44 -12.01
C ALA A 150 -2.81 11.94 -11.83
N GLY A 151 -1.57 11.60 -11.44
CA GLY A 151 -1.17 10.24 -11.11
C GLY A 151 -1.88 9.72 -9.86
N TYR A 152 -1.70 10.40 -8.73
CA TYR A 152 -2.17 9.89 -7.44
C TYR A 152 -3.69 10.05 -7.22
N TYR A 153 -4.34 11.05 -7.78
CA TYR A 153 -5.75 11.36 -7.46
C TYR A 153 -6.74 10.33 -7.96
N ALA A 154 -6.43 9.60 -9.04
CA ALA A 154 -7.32 8.54 -9.52
C ALA A 154 -7.61 7.50 -8.44
N GLU A 155 -6.55 7.00 -7.80
CA GLU A 155 -6.65 5.97 -6.78
C GLU A 155 -6.96 6.54 -5.40
N SER A 156 -6.30 7.64 -5.01
CA SER A 156 -6.39 8.14 -3.64
C SER A 156 -7.60 9.04 -3.36
N VAL A 157 -8.26 9.58 -4.39
CA VAL A 157 -9.41 10.47 -4.23
C VAL A 157 -10.61 9.97 -5.02
N PHE A 158 -10.47 9.78 -6.34
CA PHE A 158 -11.64 9.46 -7.17
C PHE A 158 -12.19 8.06 -6.94
N ARG A 159 -11.33 7.07 -6.68
CA ARG A 159 -11.78 5.71 -6.33
C ARG A 159 -12.58 5.68 -5.01
N PRO A 160 -12.15 6.28 -3.90
CA PRO A 160 -12.97 6.42 -2.69
C PRO A 160 -14.26 7.21 -2.89
N VAL A 161 -14.22 8.29 -3.69
CA VAL A 161 -15.43 9.04 -4.05
C VAL A 161 -16.41 8.17 -4.83
N ALA A 162 -15.93 7.35 -5.77
CA ALA A 162 -16.77 6.39 -6.50
C ALA A 162 -17.40 5.35 -5.56
N ALA A 163 -16.64 4.86 -4.57
CA ALA A 163 -17.16 3.90 -3.60
C ALA A 163 -18.29 4.49 -2.74
N ILE A 164 -18.10 5.71 -2.19
CA ILE A 164 -19.13 6.34 -1.37
C ILE A 164 -20.34 6.76 -2.21
N ALA A 165 -20.15 7.21 -3.44
CA ALA A 165 -21.25 7.52 -4.35
C ALA A 165 -22.09 6.27 -4.68
N ALA A 166 -21.44 5.14 -4.99
CA ALA A 166 -22.11 3.88 -5.22
C ALA A 166 -22.87 3.39 -3.98
N PHE A 167 -22.26 3.52 -2.78
CA PHE A 167 -22.90 3.17 -1.52
C PHE A 167 -24.15 4.02 -1.26
N ILE A 168 -24.04 5.36 -1.36
CA ILE A 168 -25.17 6.28 -1.13
C ILE A 168 -26.31 5.99 -2.12
N PHE A 169 -25.99 5.66 -3.37
CA PHE A 169 -26.99 5.33 -4.37
C PHE A 169 -27.79 4.06 -4.02
N CYS A 170 -27.12 3.07 -3.40
CA CYS A 170 -27.70 1.75 -3.12
C CYS A 170 -28.24 1.60 -1.67
N ILE A 171 -27.99 2.56 -0.78
CA ILE A 171 -28.36 2.44 0.65
C ILE A 171 -29.86 2.27 0.88
N GLY A 172 -30.71 2.76 -0.05
CA GLY A 172 -32.17 2.65 0.02
C GLY A 172 -32.74 1.33 -0.48
N VAL A 173 -31.93 0.40 -0.96
CA VAL A 173 -32.39 -0.91 -1.43
C VAL A 173 -32.80 -1.76 -0.24
N THR A 174 -34.02 -2.30 -0.27
CA THR A 174 -34.64 -3.00 0.86
C THR A 174 -33.89 -4.27 1.27
N ASN A 175 -33.37 -5.02 0.26
CA ASN A 175 -32.57 -6.22 0.51
C ASN A 175 -31.09 -5.85 0.57
N PRO A 176 -30.42 -6.01 1.74
CA PRO A 176 -29.00 -5.68 1.89
C PRO A 176 -28.07 -6.36 0.88
N GLY A 177 -28.30 -7.64 0.58
CA GLY A 177 -27.49 -8.40 -0.39
C GLY A 177 -27.63 -7.87 -1.83
N GLU A 178 -28.83 -7.50 -2.24
CA GLU A 178 -29.07 -6.88 -3.55
C GLU A 178 -28.45 -5.46 -3.61
N GLY A 179 -28.60 -4.67 -2.53
CA GLY A 179 -27.99 -3.35 -2.42
C GLY A 179 -26.48 -3.41 -2.52
N PHE A 180 -25.86 -4.39 -1.86
CA PHE A 180 -24.43 -4.63 -1.92
C PHE A 180 -23.98 -5.05 -3.33
N ALA A 181 -24.67 -5.99 -3.97
CA ALA A 181 -24.35 -6.41 -5.33
C ALA A 181 -24.46 -5.26 -6.33
N GLN A 182 -25.50 -4.42 -6.23
CA GLN A 182 -25.65 -3.22 -7.07
C GLN A 182 -24.53 -2.20 -6.81
N MET A 183 -24.17 -1.98 -5.53
CA MET A 183 -23.05 -1.12 -5.17
C MET A 183 -21.76 -1.60 -5.82
N VAL A 184 -21.46 -2.89 -5.77
CA VAL A 184 -20.23 -3.46 -6.37
C VAL A 184 -20.22 -3.26 -7.89
N TRP A 185 -21.36 -3.41 -8.58
CA TRP A 185 -21.49 -3.14 -10.01
C TRP A 185 -21.26 -1.66 -10.34
N ILE A 186 -21.89 -0.74 -9.62
CA ILE A 186 -21.73 0.70 -9.86
C ILE A 186 -20.29 1.13 -9.56
N PHE A 187 -19.74 0.69 -8.43
CA PHE A 187 -18.37 1.00 -8.02
C PHE A 187 -17.35 0.51 -9.05
N SER A 188 -17.46 -0.73 -9.51
CA SER A 188 -16.55 -1.30 -10.51
C SER A 188 -16.62 -0.57 -11.86
N SER A 189 -17.84 -0.19 -12.28
CA SER A 189 -18.06 0.59 -13.51
C SER A 189 -17.48 2.00 -13.42
N LEU A 190 -17.66 2.67 -12.28
CA LEU A 190 -17.05 3.99 -12.03
C LEU A 190 -15.52 3.90 -11.98
N CYS A 191 -14.95 2.86 -11.37
CA CYS A 191 -13.50 2.62 -11.39
C CYS A 191 -12.98 2.44 -12.80
N LEU A 192 -13.71 1.71 -13.65
CA LEU A 192 -13.34 1.54 -15.05
C LEU A 192 -13.35 2.88 -15.81
N LEU A 193 -14.35 3.73 -15.58
CA LEU A 193 -14.41 5.07 -16.15
C LEU A 193 -13.23 5.94 -15.69
N ILE A 194 -12.91 5.95 -14.39
CA ILE A 194 -11.77 6.68 -13.83
C ILE A 194 -10.46 6.21 -14.47
N ALA A 195 -10.27 4.90 -14.58
CA ALA A 195 -9.09 4.31 -15.22
C ALA A 195 -8.99 4.69 -16.71
N ALA A 196 -10.11 4.67 -17.44
CA ALA A 196 -10.16 5.09 -18.85
C ALA A 196 -9.80 6.57 -19.04
N VAL A 197 -10.32 7.46 -18.19
CA VAL A 197 -9.97 8.89 -18.19
C VAL A 197 -8.49 9.08 -17.90
N GLN A 198 -7.97 8.44 -16.87
CA GLN A 198 -6.55 8.54 -16.50
C GLN A 198 -5.64 8.00 -17.61
N PHE A 199 -6.00 6.87 -18.23
CA PHE A 199 -5.30 6.33 -19.40
C PHE A 199 -5.29 7.32 -20.57
N GLY A 200 -6.42 7.97 -20.85
CA GLY A 200 -6.52 9.01 -21.86
C GLY A 200 -5.54 10.16 -21.61
N VAL A 201 -5.38 10.60 -20.35
CA VAL A 201 -4.39 11.61 -19.96
C VAL A 201 -2.96 11.11 -20.21
N VAL A 202 -2.65 9.85 -19.86
CA VAL A 202 -1.33 9.24 -20.12
C VAL A 202 -1.01 9.25 -21.61
N ILE A 203 -1.94 8.82 -22.45
CA ILE A 203 -1.74 8.80 -23.91
C ILE A 203 -1.57 10.21 -24.46
N SER A 204 -2.45 11.14 -24.08
CA SER A 204 -2.37 12.53 -24.53
C SER A 204 -1.01 13.19 -24.24
N ASP A 205 -0.46 12.95 -23.04
CA ASP A 205 0.82 13.54 -22.67
C ASP A 205 2.02 12.79 -23.25
N SER A 206 1.93 11.47 -23.37
CA SER A 206 3.00 10.66 -23.96
C SER A 206 3.15 10.90 -25.48
N VAL A 207 2.07 11.23 -26.18
CA VAL A 207 2.11 11.57 -27.62
C VAL A 207 2.86 12.88 -27.87
N LYS A 208 2.89 13.80 -26.92
CA LYS A 208 3.61 15.08 -27.02
C LYS A 208 5.13 14.93 -26.97
N LEU A 209 5.64 13.78 -26.55
CA LEU A 209 7.08 13.54 -26.54
C LEU A 209 7.58 13.36 -27.96
N PRO A 210 8.70 14.04 -28.33
CA PRO A 210 9.28 13.93 -29.67
C PRO A 210 9.68 12.49 -29.94
N VAL A 211 9.53 12.06 -31.20
CA VAL A 211 9.95 10.75 -31.67
C VAL A 211 11.33 10.88 -32.27
N SER A 212 12.33 10.29 -31.59
CA SER A 212 13.68 10.19 -32.13
C SER A 212 13.68 9.49 -33.50
N ALA A 213 14.46 10.01 -34.44
CA ALA A 213 14.55 9.47 -35.80
C ALA A 213 15.24 8.10 -35.86
N GLU A 214 16.18 7.85 -34.94
CA GLU A 214 16.91 6.59 -34.92
C GLU A 214 16.28 5.57 -33.94
N PRO A 215 16.12 4.29 -34.34
CA PRO A 215 15.71 3.24 -33.43
C PRO A 215 16.84 2.92 -32.46
N GLY A 216 16.65 3.26 -31.20
CA GLY A 216 17.56 2.80 -30.13
C GLY A 216 17.50 1.29 -29.91
N PRO A 217 18.51 0.70 -29.25
CA PRO A 217 18.53 -0.72 -28.94
C PRO A 217 17.30 -1.12 -28.11
N SER A 218 16.83 -2.36 -28.30
CA SER A 218 15.69 -2.87 -27.57
C SER A 218 15.91 -2.79 -26.05
N GLN A 219 15.06 -2.03 -25.36
CA GLN A 219 15.12 -1.81 -23.91
C GLN A 219 14.37 -2.90 -23.12
N VAL A 220 13.78 -3.89 -23.80
CA VAL A 220 12.88 -4.88 -23.19
C VAL A 220 13.56 -5.66 -22.07
N ARG A 221 14.78 -6.18 -22.32
CA ARG A 221 15.53 -6.92 -21.32
C ARG A 221 15.85 -6.07 -20.09
N ARG A 222 16.09 -4.77 -20.30
CA ARG A 222 16.35 -3.81 -19.23
C ARG A 222 15.09 -3.60 -18.37
N TRP A 223 13.91 -3.43 -18.98
CA TRP A 223 12.66 -3.29 -18.24
C TRP A 223 12.40 -4.48 -17.33
N TRP A 224 12.48 -5.70 -17.86
CA TRP A 224 12.28 -6.94 -17.09
C TRP A 224 13.28 -7.11 -15.95
N ARG A 225 14.54 -6.78 -16.19
CA ARG A 225 15.58 -6.88 -15.16
C ARG A 225 15.28 -6.00 -13.96
N PHE A 226 14.66 -4.85 -14.18
CA PHE A 226 14.27 -3.94 -13.10
C PHE A 226 12.87 -4.26 -12.55
N ALA A 227 11.90 -4.63 -13.38
CA ALA A 227 10.51 -4.84 -12.96
C ALA A 227 10.33 -6.07 -12.06
N ALA A 228 10.92 -7.20 -12.44
CA ALA A 228 10.63 -8.49 -11.77
C ALA A 228 10.94 -8.51 -10.25
N PRO A 229 12.11 -8.02 -9.76
CA PRO A 229 12.35 -7.98 -8.31
C PRO A 229 11.42 -7.03 -7.56
N TRP A 230 11.03 -5.92 -8.17
CA TRP A 230 10.16 -4.94 -7.53
C TRP A 230 8.71 -5.40 -7.34
N VAL A 231 8.23 -6.35 -8.14
CA VAL A 231 6.93 -6.99 -7.91
C VAL A 231 6.89 -7.65 -6.54
N LEU A 232 7.91 -8.46 -6.23
CA LEU A 232 7.96 -9.19 -4.95
C LEU A 232 8.06 -8.24 -3.75
N ILE A 233 8.89 -7.19 -3.89
CA ILE A 233 9.00 -6.17 -2.84
C ILE A 233 7.66 -5.48 -2.64
N GLY A 234 7.03 -5.00 -3.72
CA GLY A 234 5.77 -4.27 -3.65
C GLY A 234 4.62 -5.11 -3.08
N ILE A 235 4.46 -6.36 -3.53
CA ILE A 235 3.44 -7.27 -2.98
C ILE A 235 3.60 -7.40 -1.47
N ALA A 236 4.80 -7.68 -1.00
CA ALA A 236 5.02 -7.92 0.43
C ALA A 236 4.96 -6.65 1.28
N THR A 237 5.32 -5.46 0.74
CA THR A 237 5.37 -4.22 1.52
C THR A 237 4.05 -3.45 1.48
N ASP A 238 3.44 -3.33 0.31
CA ASP A 238 2.29 -2.47 0.09
C ASP A 238 0.97 -3.19 0.39
N PHE A 239 0.96 -4.53 0.23
CA PHE A 239 -0.22 -5.37 0.39
C PHE A 239 -0.12 -6.37 1.56
N PHE A 240 0.74 -6.09 2.54
CA PHE A 240 0.93 -6.96 3.71
C PHE A 240 -0.39 -7.33 4.39
N PHE A 241 -1.23 -6.35 4.68
CA PHE A 241 -2.52 -6.59 5.34
C PHE A 241 -3.61 -7.13 4.41
N ASP A 242 -3.52 -6.89 3.10
CA ASP A 242 -4.43 -7.53 2.14
C ASP A 242 -4.11 -9.03 2.03
N ILE A 243 -2.82 -9.41 2.04
CA ILE A 243 -2.38 -10.81 2.11
C ILE A 243 -2.83 -11.45 3.42
N ASP A 244 -2.61 -10.77 4.54
CA ASP A 244 -3.01 -11.24 5.87
C ASP A 244 -4.52 -11.52 5.91
N LEU A 245 -5.35 -10.58 5.47
CA LEU A 245 -6.81 -10.72 5.42
C LEU A 245 -7.24 -11.93 4.57
N LEU A 246 -6.58 -12.16 3.43
CA LEU A 246 -6.89 -13.31 2.57
C LEU A 246 -6.44 -14.64 3.19
N LEU A 247 -5.32 -14.68 3.91
CA LEU A 247 -4.90 -15.85 4.67
C LEU A 247 -5.90 -16.18 5.80
N LEU A 248 -6.45 -15.14 6.43
CA LEU A 248 -7.40 -15.27 7.52
C LEU A 248 -8.79 -15.74 7.05
N SER A 249 -9.16 -15.49 5.80
CA SER A 249 -10.49 -15.81 5.27
C SER A 249 -10.82 -17.30 5.28
N GLY A 250 -9.80 -18.18 5.31
CA GLY A 250 -9.98 -19.62 5.48
C GLY A 250 -10.16 -20.10 6.91
N HIS A 251 -10.01 -19.21 7.91
CA HIS A 251 -9.98 -19.58 9.33
C HIS A 251 -10.96 -18.77 10.19
N LEU A 252 -11.35 -17.58 9.73
CA LEU A 252 -12.25 -16.66 10.43
C LEU A 252 -13.58 -16.54 9.68
N SER A 253 -14.64 -16.24 10.42
CA SER A 253 -15.93 -15.87 9.85
C SER A 253 -15.83 -14.51 9.13
N ARG A 254 -16.81 -14.21 8.25
CA ARG A 254 -16.88 -12.90 7.55
C ARG A 254 -17.01 -11.73 8.53
N GLU A 255 -17.70 -11.93 9.65
CA GLU A 255 -17.85 -10.95 10.72
C GLU A 255 -16.51 -10.67 11.41
N GLU A 256 -15.77 -11.71 11.77
CA GLU A 256 -14.43 -11.59 12.37
C GLU A 256 -13.44 -10.94 11.40
N LEU A 257 -13.49 -11.31 10.12
CA LEU A 257 -12.71 -10.66 9.07
C LEU A 257 -13.05 -9.17 8.93
N ALA A 258 -14.33 -8.81 9.04
CA ALA A 258 -14.74 -7.42 9.02
C ALA A 258 -14.14 -6.64 10.19
N ILE A 259 -14.19 -7.20 11.42
CA ILE A 259 -13.60 -6.60 12.61
C ILE A 259 -12.09 -6.42 12.44
N PHE A 260 -11.37 -7.48 12.05
CA PHE A 260 -9.93 -7.42 11.83
C PHE A 260 -9.55 -6.45 10.70
N GLY A 261 -10.29 -6.48 9.59
CA GLY A 261 -10.07 -5.57 8.47
C GLY A 261 -10.26 -4.10 8.84
N VAL A 262 -11.24 -3.77 9.69
CA VAL A 262 -11.39 -2.41 10.25
C VAL A 262 -10.19 -2.05 11.12
N CYS A 263 -9.71 -2.98 11.96
CA CYS A 263 -8.50 -2.75 12.76
C CYS A 263 -7.28 -2.44 11.90
N THR A 264 -7.07 -3.16 10.80
CA THR A 264 -5.95 -2.91 9.87
C THR A 264 -6.07 -1.57 9.14
N ARG A 265 -7.29 -1.11 8.83
CA ARG A 265 -7.52 0.21 8.23
C ARG A 265 -7.27 1.35 9.22
N LEU A 266 -7.71 1.19 10.47
CA LEU A 266 -7.40 2.14 11.56
C LEU A 266 -5.89 2.20 11.82
N PHE A 267 -5.23 1.05 11.88
CA PHE A 267 -3.77 0.96 11.96
C PHE A 267 -3.10 1.71 10.81
N SER A 268 -3.58 1.55 9.58
CA SER A 268 -3.03 2.24 8.40
C SER A 268 -3.14 3.75 8.52
N LEU A 269 -4.29 4.28 9.01
CA LEU A 269 -4.45 5.71 9.29
C LEU A 269 -3.45 6.21 10.34
N VAL A 270 -3.25 5.46 11.41
CA VAL A 270 -2.26 5.78 12.46
C VAL A 270 -0.84 5.77 11.89
N SER A 271 -0.52 4.79 11.07
CA SER A 271 0.81 4.65 10.46
C SER A 271 1.17 5.79 9.50
N PHE A 272 0.19 6.46 8.87
CA PHE A 272 0.42 7.67 8.07
C PHE A 272 1.06 8.80 8.87
N GLY A 273 0.70 8.96 10.15
CA GLY A 273 1.31 9.95 11.03
C GLY A 273 2.82 9.72 11.20
N VAL A 274 3.21 8.47 11.42
CA VAL A 274 4.63 8.07 11.54
C VAL A 274 5.36 8.20 10.21
N ALA A 275 4.72 7.80 9.10
CA ALA A 275 5.30 7.93 7.76
C ALA A 275 5.58 9.40 7.37
N ALA A 276 4.77 10.34 7.84
CA ALA A 276 4.97 11.77 7.60
C ALA A 276 6.28 12.27 8.18
N VAL A 277 6.74 11.75 9.32
CA VAL A 277 8.05 12.10 9.92
C VAL A 277 9.18 11.78 8.94
N TYR A 278 9.17 10.58 8.38
CA TYR A 278 10.19 10.19 7.41
C TYR A 278 10.08 10.98 6.10
N ALA A 279 8.87 11.25 5.61
CA ALA A 279 8.67 12.02 4.39
C ALA A 279 9.30 13.43 4.46
N VAL A 280 9.29 14.06 5.63
CA VAL A 280 9.91 15.38 5.85
C VAL A 280 11.43 15.28 5.97
N THR A 281 11.97 14.20 6.54
CA THR A 281 13.41 14.08 6.85
C THR A 281 14.22 13.41 5.74
N VAL A 282 13.57 12.66 4.84
CA VAL A 282 14.22 11.96 3.71
C VAL A 282 15.06 12.89 2.82
N PRO A 283 14.62 14.09 2.40
CA PRO A 283 15.44 14.99 1.60
C PRO A 283 16.77 15.37 2.27
N ASP A 284 16.74 15.58 3.59
CA ASP A 284 17.92 15.91 4.37
C ASP A 284 18.90 14.73 4.49
N MET A 285 18.38 13.51 4.51
CA MET A 285 19.18 12.28 4.49
C MET A 285 19.88 12.13 3.13
N PHE A 286 19.17 12.33 2.01
CA PHE A 286 19.78 12.32 0.68
C PHE A 286 20.85 13.39 0.52
N GLU A 287 20.64 14.59 1.07
CA GLU A 287 21.64 15.66 1.01
C GLU A 287 22.91 15.31 1.80
N ALA A 288 22.78 14.70 2.98
CA ALA A 288 23.93 14.26 3.79
C ALA A 288 24.71 13.15 3.08
N GLU A 289 24.00 12.18 2.47
CA GLU A 289 24.62 11.12 1.68
C GLU A 289 25.37 11.67 0.47
N ALA A 290 24.76 12.58 -0.29
CA ALA A 290 25.38 13.23 -1.45
C ALA A 290 26.64 14.02 -1.10
N LYS A 291 26.74 14.53 0.14
CA LYS A 291 27.93 15.21 0.67
C LYS A 291 28.94 14.26 1.29
N SER A 292 28.68 12.96 1.31
CA SER A 292 29.46 11.94 2.03
C SER A 292 29.63 12.25 3.53
N ASP A 293 28.69 12.99 4.12
CA ASP A 293 28.63 13.32 5.54
C ASP A 293 27.95 12.20 6.32
N ARG A 294 28.72 11.17 6.62
CA ARG A 294 28.25 9.97 7.31
C ARG A 294 27.75 10.26 8.73
N GLU A 295 28.41 11.15 9.43
CA GLU A 295 28.00 11.53 10.81
C GLU A 295 26.68 12.31 10.79
N GLY A 296 26.57 13.30 9.90
CA GLY A 296 25.34 14.04 9.68
C GLY A 296 24.19 13.15 9.22
N PHE A 297 24.44 12.16 8.34
CA PHE A 297 23.45 11.17 7.92
C PHE A 297 22.95 10.35 9.11
N ASN A 298 23.86 9.74 9.90
CA ASN A 298 23.50 8.93 11.06
C ASN A 298 22.72 9.74 12.10
N ARG A 299 23.10 11.01 12.32
CA ARG A 299 22.38 11.90 13.22
C ARG A 299 20.96 12.17 12.74
N LYS A 300 20.76 12.49 11.45
CA LYS A 300 19.44 12.77 10.85
C LYS A 300 18.53 11.53 10.89
N VAL A 301 19.07 10.35 10.56
CA VAL A 301 18.34 9.09 10.69
C VAL A 301 17.91 8.83 12.13
N GLY A 302 18.84 9.01 13.08
CA GLY A 302 18.59 8.79 14.50
C GLY A 302 17.56 9.76 15.07
N ASP A 303 17.63 11.05 14.70
CA ASP A 303 16.68 12.09 15.16
C ASP A 303 15.28 11.81 14.58
N ALA A 304 15.18 11.52 13.28
CA ALA A 304 13.91 11.17 12.64
C ALA A 304 13.30 9.94 13.30
N ASN A 305 14.11 8.92 13.58
CA ASN A 305 13.65 7.69 14.18
C ASN A 305 13.20 7.86 15.63
N LEU A 306 13.88 8.71 16.40
CA LEU A 306 13.46 9.03 17.77
C LEU A 306 12.09 9.73 17.78
N VAL A 307 11.88 10.70 16.86
CA VAL A 307 10.59 11.40 16.72
C VAL A 307 9.50 10.41 16.26
N ALA A 308 9.79 9.55 15.28
CA ALA A 308 8.86 8.54 14.79
C ALA A 308 8.47 7.54 15.89
N ALA A 309 9.43 7.07 16.69
CA ALA A 309 9.18 6.16 17.80
C ALA A 309 8.38 6.84 18.91
N GLY A 310 8.73 8.08 19.30
CA GLY A 310 7.95 8.85 20.28
C GLY A 310 6.50 9.07 19.82
N LEU A 311 6.31 9.46 18.55
CA LEU A 311 4.99 9.64 17.97
C LEU A 311 4.20 8.32 17.93
N SER A 312 4.85 7.21 17.56
CA SER A 312 4.18 5.90 17.53
C SER A 312 3.72 5.44 18.92
N VAL A 313 4.47 5.73 19.98
CA VAL A 313 4.06 5.46 21.36
C VAL A 313 2.85 6.31 21.74
N ILE A 314 2.87 7.60 21.44
CA ILE A 314 1.73 8.50 21.70
C ILE A 314 0.48 8.02 20.97
N LEU A 315 0.61 7.70 19.69
CA LEU A 315 -0.50 7.20 18.88
C LEU A 315 -1.00 5.83 19.39
N PHE A 316 -0.10 4.95 19.82
CA PHE A 316 -0.47 3.68 20.47
C PHE A 316 -1.33 3.93 21.72
N ILE A 317 -0.93 4.85 22.60
CA ILE A 317 -1.70 5.19 23.80
C ILE A 317 -3.07 5.77 23.43
N ILE A 318 -3.12 6.70 22.48
CA ILE A 318 -4.37 7.28 21.98
C ILE A 318 -5.32 6.20 21.45
N VAL A 319 -4.79 5.26 20.67
CA VAL A 319 -5.59 4.18 20.08
C VAL A 319 -5.98 3.13 21.13
N ALA A 320 -5.11 2.80 22.08
CA ALA A 320 -5.44 1.86 23.16
C ALA A 320 -6.62 2.36 24.01
N ILE A 321 -6.73 3.68 24.21
CA ILE A 321 -7.82 4.32 24.97
C ILE A 321 -9.02 4.65 24.06
N GLY A 322 -8.76 5.24 22.89
CA GLY A 322 -9.78 5.77 21.98
C GLY A 322 -10.30 4.76 20.95
N GLY A 323 -9.56 3.65 20.73
CA GLY A 323 -9.89 2.63 19.73
C GLY A 323 -11.31 2.07 19.86
N PRO A 324 -11.78 1.68 21.05
CA PRO A 324 -13.15 1.22 21.23
C PRO A 324 -14.19 2.20 20.69
N PHE A 325 -14.00 3.51 20.91
CA PHE A 325 -14.93 4.54 20.40
C PHE A 325 -14.89 4.65 18.87
N ALA A 326 -13.70 4.53 18.26
CA ALA A 326 -13.57 4.51 16.81
C ALA A 326 -14.23 3.26 16.20
N LEU A 327 -14.12 2.11 16.84
CA LEU A 327 -14.73 0.86 16.43
C LEU A 327 -16.26 0.90 16.57
N MET A 328 -16.81 1.59 17.56
CA MET A 328 -18.25 1.80 17.71
C MET A 328 -18.90 2.50 16.50
N LEU A 329 -18.13 3.22 15.68
CA LEU A 329 -18.64 3.82 14.44
C LEU A 329 -19.14 2.75 13.46
N PHE A 330 -18.61 1.53 13.51
CA PHE A 330 -19.01 0.39 12.67
C PHE A 330 -20.18 -0.41 13.27
N GLY A 331 -20.39 -0.34 14.57
CA GLY A 331 -21.44 -1.04 15.29
C GLY A 331 -20.93 -1.64 16.60
N PRO A 332 -21.82 -2.07 17.51
CA PRO A 332 -21.43 -2.52 18.85
C PRO A 332 -20.54 -3.77 18.84
N GLY A 333 -20.73 -4.71 17.90
CA GLY A 333 -19.91 -5.91 17.77
C GLY A 333 -18.45 -5.66 17.36
N PHE A 334 -18.14 -4.47 16.81
CA PHE A 334 -16.77 -4.15 16.42
C PHE A 334 -15.85 -3.80 17.59
N THR A 335 -16.39 -3.59 18.79
CA THR A 335 -15.59 -3.34 19.99
C THR A 335 -14.68 -4.50 20.38
N ASP A 336 -14.97 -5.73 19.94
CA ASP A 336 -14.12 -6.91 20.09
C ASP A 336 -12.76 -6.75 19.38
N GLY A 337 -12.69 -5.85 18.41
CA GLY A 337 -11.45 -5.44 17.74
C GLY A 337 -10.55 -4.53 18.55
N ALA A 338 -10.94 -4.07 19.75
CA ALA A 338 -10.14 -3.12 20.53
C ALA A 338 -8.76 -3.65 20.92
N LEU A 339 -8.68 -4.89 21.41
CA LEU A 339 -7.41 -5.54 21.74
C LEU A 339 -6.58 -5.86 20.47
N PRO A 340 -7.12 -6.48 19.41
CA PRO A 340 -6.41 -6.62 18.13
C PRO A 340 -5.84 -5.30 17.59
N LEU A 341 -6.61 -4.23 17.61
CA LEU A 341 -6.16 -2.91 17.17
C LEU A 341 -4.99 -2.36 18.00
N ALA A 342 -5.06 -2.52 19.32
CA ALA A 342 -3.96 -2.12 20.21
C ALA A 342 -2.68 -2.94 19.92
N ILE A 343 -2.80 -4.26 19.70
CA ILE A 343 -1.67 -5.12 19.32
C ILE A 343 -1.05 -4.69 17.99
N LEU A 344 -1.86 -4.38 17.00
CA LEU A 344 -1.38 -3.85 15.71
C LEU A 344 -0.64 -2.51 15.89
N CYS A 345 -1.16 -1.60 16.70
CA CYS A 345 -0.50 -0.33 16.99
C CYS A 345 0.81 -0.52 17.78
N LEU A 346 0.91 -1.56 18.62
CA LEU A 346 2.17 -1.95 19.26
C LEU A 346 3.19 -2.42 18.20
N ALA A 347 2.76 -3.12 17.15
CA ALA A 347 3.65 -3.48 16.04
C ALA A 347 4.24 -2.25 15.35
N LEU A 348 3.49 -1.14 15.24
CA LEU A 348 4.01 0.13 14.72
C LEU A 348 5.10 0.73 15.62
N VAL A 349 4.93 0.64 16.95
CA VAL A 349 5.96 1.07 17.91
C VAL A 349 7.23 0.24 17.71
N VAL A 350 7.11 -1.08 17.66
CA VAL A 350 8.25 -1.99 17.43
C VAL A 350 8.96 -1.65 16.12
N ARG A 351 8.21 -1.48 15.02
CA ARG A 351 8.77 -1.10 13.71
C ARG A 351 9.53 0.23 13.80
N SER A 352 9.00 1.21 14.52
CA SER A 352 9.62 2.52 14.68
C SER A 352 10.90 2.46 15.52
N VAL A 353 11.00 1.54 16.49
CA VAL A 353 12.23 1.32 17.28
C VAL A 353 13.38 0.81 16.41
N PHE A 354 13.12 -0.09 15.45
CA PHE A 354 14.13 -0.61 14.52
C PHE A 354 14.45 0.34 13.37
N GLY A 355 13.60 1.32 13.08
CA GLY A 355 13.82 2.39 12.13
C GLY A 355 13.59 2.04 10.66
N PRO A 356 13.86 3.02 9.76
CA PRO A 356 13.51 2.95 8.34
C PRO A 356 14.55 2.19 7.51
N ALA A 357 14.90 0.96 7.88
CA ALA A 357 15.99 0.19 7.29
C ALA A 357 15.88 0.01 5.77
N SER A 358 14.70 -0.30 5.24
CA SER A 358 14.47 -0.45 3.80
C SER A 358 14.76 0.84 3.03
N MET A 359 14.38 1.98 3.61
CA MET A 359 14.64 3.30 3.02
C MET A 359 16.13 3.60 2.99
N VAL A 360 16.85 3.35 4.09
CA VAL A 360 18.29 3.55 4.17
C VAL A 360 19.03 2.64 3.18
N LEU A 361 18.64 1.37 3.04
CA LEU A 361 19.18 0.47 2.02
C LEU A 361 18.95 0.99 0.59
N SER A 362 17.79 1.60 0.34
CA SER A 362 17.48 2.21 -0.96
C SER A 362 18.31 3.45 -1.25
N ILE A 363 18.55 4.31 -0.24
CA ILE A 363 19.44 5.48 -0.36
C ILE A 363 20.88 5.07 -0.73
N HIS A 364 21.34 3.91 -0.21
CA HIS A 364 22.67 3.36 -0.48
C HIS A 364 22.74 2.42 -1.69
N ASP A 365 21.79 2.51 -2.64
CA ASP A 365 21.71 1.70 -3.86
C ASP A 365 21.66 0.18 -3.62
N ARG A 366 21.17 -0.27 -2.47
CA ARG A 366 21.06 -1.69 -2.10
C ARG A 366 19.64 -2.15 -1.76
N PRO A 367 18.60 -1.77 -2.53
CA PRO A 367 17.20 -2.09 -2.20
C PRO A 367 16.96 -3.60 -2.14
N TYR A 368 17.64 -4.38 -2.96
CA TYR A 368 17.48 -5.85 -3.02
C TYR A 368 18.01 -6.57 -1.79
N ALA A 369 18.89 -5.95 -1.00
CA ALA A 369 19.34 -6.53 0.26
C ALA A 369 18.21 -6.71 1.28
N SER A 370 17.09 -6.00 1.10
CA SER A 370 15.89 -6.14 1.93
C SER A 370 15.06 -7.41 1.66
N LEU A 371 15.20 -8.02 0.47
CA LEU A 371 14.36 -9.15 0.04
C LEU A 371 14.37 -10.36 1.00
N PRO A 372 15.52 -10.86 1.49
CA PRO A 372 15.52 -11.99 2.42
C PRO A 372 14.78 -11.67 3.73
N SER A 373 14.92 -10.43 4.23
CA SER A 373 14.25 -9.99 5.45
C SER A 373 12.74 -9.87 5.27
N ILE A 374 12.32 -9.38 4.10
CA ILE A 374 10.90 -9.29 3.71
C ILE A 374 10.30 -10.70 3.59
N ALA A 375 10.99 -11.61 2.89
CA ALA A 375 10.54 -12.99 2.75
C ALA A 375 10.43 -13.71 4.12
N LEU A 376 11.38 -13.49 5.03
CA LEU A 376 11.32 -14.01 6.38
C LEU A 376 10.09 -13.49 7.14
N GLY A 377 9.78 -12.19 7.04
CA GLY A 377 8.57 -11.61 7.61
C GLY A 377 7.29 -12.26 7.07
N MET A 378 7.19 -12.42 5.74
CA MET A 378 6.02 -13.03 5.11
C MET A 378 5.85 -14.51 5.50
N VAL A 379 6.94 -15.29 5.54
CA VAL A 379 6.90 -16.67 6.01
C VAL A 379 6.45 -16.73 7.48
N THR A 380 6.97 -15.82 8.30
CA THR A 380 6.54 -15.71 9.71
C THR A 380 5.06 -15.41 9.83
N LEU A 381 4.52 -14.49 9.00
CA LEU A 381 3.09 -14.16 8.99
C LEU A 381 2.24 -15.40 8.71
N VAL A 382 2.57 -16.14 7.65
CA VAL A 382 1.85 -17.35 7.26
C VAL A 382 1.89 -18.41 8.38
N VAL A 383 3.09 -18.72 8.88
CA VAL A 383 3.27 -19.75 9.91
C VAL A 383 2.58 -19.34 11.22
N ALA A 384 2.73 -18.07 11.62
CA ALA A 384 2.11 -17.59 12.86
C ALA A 384 0.57 -17.58 12.75
N ASN A 385 -0.01 -17.20 11.61
CA ASN A 385 -1.46 -17.29 11.39
C ASN A 385 -1.98 -18.72 11.48
N LEU A 386 -1.31 -19.68 10.86
CA LEU A 386 -1.70 -21.09 10.90
C LEU A 386 -1.70 -21.67 12.33
N VAL A 387 -0.85 -21.14 13.22
CA VAL A 387 -0.73 -21.62 14.60
C VAL A 387 -1.62 -20.82 15.57
N MET A 388 -1.63 -19.49 15.46
CA MET A 388 -2.23 -18.62 16.46
C MET A 388 -3.72 -18.36 16.20
N VAL A 389 -4.15 -18.29 14.93
CA VAL A 389 -5.55 -17.98 14.60
C VAL A 389 -6.52 -19.07 15.03
N PRO A 390 -6.25 -20.38 14.84
CA PRO A 390 -7.14 -21.42 15.34
C PRO A 390 -7.28 -21.42 16.88
N ALA A 391 -6.27 -20.93 17.61
CA ALA A 391 -6.29 -20.90 19.06
C ALA A 391 -6.93 -19.64 19.65
N TRP A 392 -6.74 -18.48 19.00
CA TRP A 392 -7.08 -17.16 19.58
C TRP A 392 -7.88 -16.25 18.62
N GLY A 393 -8.37 -16.75 17.49
CA GLY A 393 -9.18 -15.99 16.53
C GLY A 393 -8.50 -14.70 16.07
N ILE A 394 -9.22 -13.58 16.07
CA ILE A 394 -8.72 -12.26 15.64
C ILE A 394 -7.57 -11.73 16.52
N ILE A 395 -7.49 -12.14 17.78
CA ILE A 395 -6.35 -11.80 18.64
C ILE A 395 -5.10 -12.54 18.15
N GLY A 396 -5.25 -13.82 17.78
CA GLY A 396 -4.18 -14.61 17.16
C GLY A 396 -3.65 -13.98 15.88
N ALA A 397 -4.53 -13.46 15.03
CA ALA A 397 -4.16 -12.74 13.81
C ALA A 397 -3.33 -11.47 14.11
N ALA A 398 -3.77 -10.67 15.10
CA ALA A 398 -3.03 -9.48 15.50
C ALA A 398 -1.65 -9.80 16.10
N LEU A 399 -1.54 -10.88 16.88
CA LEU A 399 -0.27 -11.36 17.41
C LEU A 399 0.64 -11.92 16.33
N ALA A 400 0.09 -12.61 15.32
CA ALA A 400 0.84 -13.10 14.16
C ALA A 400 1.42 -11.92 13.35
N ALA A 401 0.63 -10.88 13.12
CA ALA A 401 1.08 -9.65 12.47
C ALA A 401 2.17 -8.94 13.30
N LEU A 402 2.00 -8.81 14.63
CA LEU A 402 3.01 -8.25 15.53
C LEU A 402 4.33 -9.04 15.46
N LEU A 403 4.27 -10.36 15.52
CA LEU A 403 5.45 -11.23 15.46
C LEU A 403 6.15 -11.10 14.10
N SER A 404 5.38 -11.14 13.01
CA SER A 404 5.89 -10.96 11.66
C SER A 404 6.60 -9.62 11.48
N ILE A 405 5.96 -8.52 11.87
CA ILE A 405 6.52 -7.16 11.78
C ILE A 405 7.77 -7.04 12.67
N THR A 406 7.79 -7.68 13.83
CA THR A 406 8.95 -7.69 14.74
C THR A 406 10.15 -8.39 14.10
N ILE A 407 9.96 -9.63 13.60
CA ILE A 407 11.01 -10.42 12.98
C ILE A 407 11.50 -9.74 11.69
N TRP A 408 10.57 -9.23 10.88
CA TRP A 408 10.91 -8.47 9.69
C TRP A 408 11.74 -7.22 9.99
N SER A 409 11.31 -6.42 10.97
CA SER A 409 12.00 -5.18 11.36
C SER A 409 13.40 -5.45 11.93
N LEU A 410 13.53 -6.50 12.75
CA LEU A 410 14.81 -6.94 13.30
C LEU A 410 15.77 -7.45 12.20
N ALA A 411 15.25 -8.25 11.26
CA ALA A 411 16.03 -8.76 10.14
C ALA A 411 16.49 -7.62 9.21
N LEU A 412 15.63 -6.67 8.90
CA LEU A 412 15.97 -5.47 8.11
C LEU A 412 17.01 -4.60 8.79
N TRP A 413 16.86 -4.35 10.10
CA TRP A 413 17.85 -3.62 10.88
C TRP A 413 19.23 -4.28 10.80
N ARG A 414 19.31 -5.62 11.01
CA ARG A 414 20.56 -6.36 10.86
C ARG A 414 21.14 -6.28 9.46
N THR A 415 20.29 -6.35 8.45
CA THR A 415 20.70 -6.23 7.04
C THR A 415 21.24 -4.84 6.74
N ALA A 416 20.60 -3.76 7.20
CA ALA A 416 21.09 -2.41 7.04
C ALA A 416 22.44 -2.19 7.75
N TYR A 417 22.58 -2.73 8.96
CA TYR A 417 23.83 -2.68 9.70
C TYR A 417 24.94 -3.46 8.98
N ALA A 418 24.67 -4.66 8.47
CA ALA A 418 25.66 -5.47 7.77
C ALA A 418 26.05 -4.87 6.41
N ALA A 419 25.06 -4.38 5.63
CA ALA A 419 25.26 -3.91 4.27
C ALA A 419 25.79 -2.46 4.20
N ALA A 420 25.27 -1.54 5.01
CA ALA A 420 25.61 -0.11 4.98
C ALA A 420 26.45 0.34 6.18
N ARG A 421 26.65 -0.51 7.19
CA ARG A 421 27.30 -0.17 8.47
C ARG A 421 26.64 1.00 9.20
N ILE A 422 25.31 1.10 9.07
CA ILE A 422 24.48 2.14 9.69
C ILE A 422 23.52 1.47 10.65
N ASP A 423 23.55 1.89 11.90
CA ASP A 423 22.56 1.51 12.90
C ASP A 423 21.36 2.45 12.77
N VAL A 424 20.28 1.94 12.15
CA VAL A 424 19.06 2.68 11.89
C VAL A 424 18.10 2.68 13.07
N SER A 425 18.43 1.98 14.16
CA SER A 425 17.58 1.92 15.36
C SER A 425 17.63 3.21 16.18
N ILE A 426 16.76 3.31 17.18
CA ILE A 426 16.79 4.45 18.14
C ILE A 426 17.94 4.36 19.15
N PHE A 427 18.55 3.18 19.33
CA PHE A 427 19.50 2.91 20.42
C PHE A 427 20.76 3.80 20.41
N PRO A 428 21.43 4.05 19.28
CA PRO A 428 22.60 4.94 19.26
C PRO A 428 22.26 6.35 19.73
N ARG A 429 21.06 6.84 19.37
CA ARG A 429 20.63 8.20 19.73
C ARG A 429 20.25 8.31 21.21
N LEU A 430 19.58 7.28 21.74
CA LEU A 430 19.28 7.21 23.18
C LEU A 430 20.57 7.19 24.03
N LYS A 431 21.58 6.41 23.63
CA LYS A 431 22.89 6.39 24.31
C LYS A 431 23.58 7.74 24.26
N ALA A 432 23.57 8.42 23.11
CA ALA A 432 24.14 9.75 22.97
C ALA A 432 23.43 10.79 23.86
N TRP A 433 22.11 10.70 23.96
CA TRP A 433 21.31 11.57 24.83
C TRP A 433 21.59 11.35 26.33
N GLN A 434 21.67 10.07 26.74
CA GLN A 434 22.04 9.70 28.11
C GLN A 434 23.45 10.20 28.48
N ALA A 435 24.43 10.05 27.59
CA ALA A 435 25.78 10.54 27.81
C ALA A 435 25.83 12.08 27.95
N ALA A 436 25.01 12.81 27.17
CA ALA A 436 24.91 14.24 27.29
C ALA A 436 24.26 14.71 28.61
N SER A 437 23.26 13.97 29.10
CA SER A 437 22.57 14.28 30.37
C SER A 437 23.37 13.94 31.63
N THR A 438 24.37 13.05 31.51
CA THR A 438 25.25 12.67 32.65
C THR A 438 26.44 13.66 32.82
N ASN A 439 26.68 14.52 31.82
CA ASN A 439 27.75 15.53 31.82
C ASN A 439 27.26 16.93 32.18
N VAL A 440 26.01 17.11 32.61
CA VAL A 440 25.37 18.31 33.15
C VAL A 440 25.11 18.10 34.63
#